data_04a7342fdfbfde7ed507a782f86adbe9
#
_entry.id   04a7342fdfbfde7ed507a782f86adbe9
#
_cell.length_a   1.000
_cell.length_b   1.000
_cell.length_c   1.000
_cell.angle_alpha   90.00
_cell.angle_beta   90.00
_cell.angle_gamma   90.00
#
_symmetry.space_group_name_H-M   'P 1'
#
loop_
_entity.id
_entity.type
_entity.pdbx_description
1 polymer ?
#
loop_
_entity_poly.entity_id
_entity_poly.type
_entity_poly.pdbx_seq_one_letter_code
_entity_poly.pdbx_strand_id
1 'polypeptide(L)'
;MWGGYYSFLLLYMGKLLFKHITKGGLYMRNRKCPFCPAVFNEKQNFCKHVVIKHNDQIPEDVEIPLEYAYSLMVNKPMGRLCTECHKNNVPFNTSTLKYARFCSDQCKDKYVETVKNRMKNKYGKEHLLDDPEYQEKMINNHPNAKDYIWDDKHKFRIIGTYEEDFLNKLKSLNWNPDDILAPSPHIIYYKWKDGTEHFYIPDFELPSISLIVEIKQGNFNTSYMEHNREIEALKDRAARSFCENNNMHYIKILDKDYTEFMRDYVKSDQNQPE
;
A
#
# COMPACT_ATOMS: atom_id res chain seq x y z
N MET A 1 3.45 -18.98 2.23
CA MET A 1 3.73 -17.80 1.37
C MET A 1 3.02 -16.58 1.93
N TRP A 2 3.64 -15.99 2.95
CA TRP A 2 3.04 -14.96 3.81
C TRP A 2 4.02 -13.81 3.92
N GLY A 3 3.90 -12.75 3.19
CA GLY A 3 4.93 -11.72 3.23
C GLY A 3 4.55 -10.33 2.69
N GLY A 4 3.34 -10.13 2.20
CA GLY A 4 3.06 -8.91 1.44
C GLY A 4 2.59 -7.70 2.26
N TYR A 5 1.70 -7.85 3.19
CA TYR A 5 0.94 -6.72 3.76
C TYR A 5 1.46 -6.17 5.08
N TYR A 6 1.94 -7.01 6.00
CA TYR A 6 2.63 -6.51 7.18
C TYR A 6 3.98 -5.87 6.84
N SER A 7 4.63 -6.34 5.76
CA SER A 7 5.85 -5.71 5.23
C SER A 7 5.60 -4.30 4.70
N PHE A 8 4.41 -4.02 4.15
CA PHE A 8 4.09 -2.69 3.61
C PHE A 8 3.80 -1.69 4.73
N LEU A 9 3.07 -2.09 5.78
CA LEU A 9 2.80 -1.21 6.93
C LEU A 9 4.06 -0.93 7.75
N LEU A 10 4.90 -1.93 7.97
CA LEU A 10 6.14 -1.78 8.74
C LEU A 10 7.27 -1.12 7.92
N LEU A 11 7.29 -1.28 6.59
CA LEU A 11 8.18 -0.55 5.69
C LEU A 11 7.81 0.94 5.61
N TYR A 12 6.51 1.26 5.72
CA TYR A 12 6.05 2.64 5.74
C TYR A 12 6.39 3.33 7.07
N MET A 13 6.26 2.62 8.19
CA MET A 13 6.63 3.15 9.52
C MET A 13 8.15 3.37 9.67
N GLY A 14 8.98 2.52 9.07
CA GLY A 14 10.45 2.71 9.03
C GLY A 14 10.89 3.84 8.10
N LYS A 15 10.11 4.21 7.09
CA LYS A 15 10.43 5.30 6.16
C LYS A 15 9.99 6.68 6.66
N LEU A 16 9.02 6.76 7.56
CA LEU A 16 8.58 8.04 8.16
C LEU A 16 9.59 8.63 9.16
N LEU A 17 10.45 7.81 9.75
CA LEU A 17 11.50 8.28 10.67
C LEU A 17 12.79 8.76 9.97
N PHE A 18 12.91 8.62 8.63
CA PHE A 18 14.14 8.94 7.89
C PHE A 18 13.96 9.83 6.66
N LYS A 19 12.88 10.62 6.57
CA LYS A 19 12.72 11.62 5.49
C LYS A 19 12.92 13.07 5.95
N HIS A 20 14.07 13.39 6.48
CA HIS A 20 14.75 14.60 6.08
C HIS A 20 15.96 14.13 5.28
N ILE A 21 15.92 14.31 3.95
CA ILE A 21 17.04 14.53 3.03
C ILE A 21 16.56 14.23 1.59
N THR A 22 16.54 15.33 0.82
CA THR A 22 16.69 15.47 -0.63
C THR A 22 15.59 14.96 -1.57
N LYS A 23 14.87 15.92 -2.13
CA LYS A 23 14.41 15.90 -3.53
C LYS A 23 15.63 15.70 -4.43
N GLY A 24 15.84 14.48 -4.89
CA GLY A 24 16.90 14.14 -5.83
C GLY A 24 16.50 12.88 -6.57
N GLY A 25 16.53 12.95 -7.90
CA GLY A 25 16.14 11.89 -8.82
C GLY A 25 16.73 10.52 -8.44
N LEU A 26 16.11 9.46 -8.97
CA LEU A 26 16.66 8.09 -8.90
C LEU A 26 18.13 8.10 -9.35
N TYR A 27 19.04 8.29 -8.41
CA TYR A 27 20.44 7.99 -8.62
C TYR A 27 20.53 6.47 -8.78
N MET A 28 20.58 6.02 -10.01
CA MET A 28 21.00 4.67 -10.34
C MET A 28 22.46 4.55 -9.81
N ARG A 29 22.63 3.89 -8.67
CA ARG A 29 23.95 3.66 -8.09
C ARG A 29 24.67 2.65 -8.98
N ASN A 30 25.59 3.12 -9.82
CA ASN A 30 26.50 2.28 -10.56
C ASN A 30 27.31 1.41 -9.58
N ARG A 31 27.10 0.10 -9.62
CA ARG A 31 27.80 -0.89 -8.78
C ARG A 31 28.98 -1.45 -9.56
N LYS A 32 30.17 -1.08 -9.15
CA LYS A 32 31.40 -1.60 -9.75
C LYS A 32 31.70 -2.99 -9.19
N CYS A 33 32.06 -3.93 -10.07
CA CYS A 33 32.59 -5.22 -9.63
C CYS A 33 33.94 -5.02 -8.92
N PRO A 34 34.18 -5.64 -7.75
CA PRO A 34 35.48 -5.52 -7.09
C PRO A 34 36.61 -6.29 -7.79
N PHE A 35 36.27 -7.21 -8.69
CA PHE A 35 37.23 -8.13 -9.35
C PHE A 35 37.47 -7.78 -10.81
N CYS A 36 36.67 -6.90 -11.44
CA CYS A 36 36.87 -6.49 -12.83
C CYS A 36 36.24 -5.10 -13.10
N PRO A 37 36.48 -4.47 -14.28
CA PRO A 37 35.97 -3.14 -14.58
C PRO A 37 34.44 -3.06 -14.80
N ALA A 38 33.68 -4.16 -14.74
CA ALA A 38 32.26 -4.20 -15.01
C ALA A 38 31.44 -3.36 -14.02
N VAL A 39 30.40 -2.69 -14.54
CA VAL A 39 29.52 -1.80 -13.77
C VAL A 39 28.07 -2.20 -14.02
N PHE A 40 27.26 -2.19 -12.97
CA PHE A 40 25.86 -2.66 -13.00
C PHE A 40 24.91 -1.64 -12.36
N ASN A 41 23.75 -1.43 -12.97
CA ASN A 41 22.67 -0.62 -12.41
C ASN A 41 21.73 -1.46 -11.52
N GLU A 42 21.60 -2.76 -11.81
CA GLU A 42 20.71 -3.69 -11.11
C GLU A 42 21.49 -4.63 -10.20
N LYS A 43 20.93 -4.86 -9.00
CA LYS A 43 21.53 -5.72 -7.99
C LYS A 43 21.62 -7.19 -8.42
N GLN A 44 20.58 -7.70 -9.13
CA GLN A 44 20.56 -9.07 -9.61
C GLN A 44 21.68 -9.33 -10.63
N ASN A 45 21.87 -8.39 -11.56
CA ASN A 45 22.88 -8.51 -12.60
C ASN A 45 24.30 -8.45 -11.99
N PHE A 46 24.51 -7.58 -11.00
CA PHE A 46 25.76 -7.54 -10.25
C PHE A 46 26.04 -8.88 -9.53
N CYS A 47 25.09 -9.37 -8.73
CA CYS A 47 25.32 -10.60 -7.95
C CYS A 47 25.50 -11.83 -8.86
N LYS A 48 24.71 -11.95 -9.92
CA LYS A 48 24.87 -13.01 -10.91
C LYS A 48 26.23 -12.95 -11.61
N HIS A 49 26.70 -11.74 -11.98
CA HIS A 49 27.99 -11.56 -12.59
C HIS A 49 29.13 -12.04 -11.67
N VAL A 50 29.11 -11.66 -10.39
CA VAL A 50 30.15 -12.11 -9.42
C VAL A 50 30.15 -13.63 -9.32
N VAL A 51 28.99 -14.25 -9.17
CA VAL A 51 28.83 -15.71 -9.02
C VAL A 51 29.30 -16.47 -10.29
N ILE A 52 28.99 -15.93 -11.49
CA ILE A 52 29.30 -16.65 -12.75
C ILE A 52 30.73 -16.37 -13.23
N LYS A 53 31.21 -15.14 -13.08
CA LYS A 53 32.51 -14.71 -13.67
C LYS A 53 33.69 -14.71 -12.69
N HIS A 54 33.38 -14.75 -11.40
CA HIS A 54 34.39 -14.68 -10.33
C HIS A 54 34.11 -15.73 -9.26
N ASN A 55 33.67 -16.92 -9.66
CA ASN A 55 33.41 -18.03 -8.74
C ASN A 55 34.66 -18.46 -7.98
N ASP A 56 35.81 -18.31 -8.60
CA ASP A 56 37.14 -18.57 -8.02
C ASP A 56 37.53 -17.58 -6.91
N GLN A 57 36.86 -16.45 -6.83
CA GLN A 57 37.01 -15.42 -5.78
C GLN A 57 36.05 -15.58 -4.62
N ILE A 58 35.14 -16.54 -4.69
CA ILE A 58 34.18 -16.84 -3.61
C ILE A 58 34.86 -17.85 -2.67
N PRO A 59 34.92 -17.56 -1.35
CA PRO A 59 35.49 -18.49 -0.38
C PRO A 59 34.77 -19.85 -0.40
N GLU A 60 35.52 -20.94 -0.24
CA GLU A 60 34.97 -22.31 -0.32
C GLU A 60 33.95 -22.63 0.80
N ASP A 61 34.04 -21.93 1.92
CA ASP A 61 33.14 -22.06 3.06
C ASP A 61 31.82 -21.28 2.92
N VAL A 62 31.60 -20.58 1.78
CA VAL A 62 30.37 -19.82 1.53
C VAL A 62 29.27 -20.74 1.02
N GLU A 63 28.27 -21.00 1.83
CA GLU A 63 27.13 -21.84 1.48
C GLU A 63 26.23 -21.22 0.40
N ILE A 64 26.09 -19.88 0.38
CA ILE A 64 25.20 -19.16 -0.55
C ILE A 64 26.00 -18.12 -1.33
N PRO A 65 26.53 -18.47 -2.52
CA PRO A 65 27.33 -17.55 -3.35
C PRO A 65 26.66 -16.21 -3.67
N LEU A 66 25.33 -16.20 -3.85
CA LEU A 66 24.56 -14.98 -4.09
C LEU A 66 24.49 -14.06 -2.86
N GLU A 67 24.54 -14.61 -1.65
CA GLU A 67 24.62 -13.83 -0.41
C GLU A 67 25.98 -13.15 -0.28
N TYR A 68 27.06 -13.86 -0.60
CA TYR A 68 28.41 -13.30 -0.66
C TYR A 68 28.49 -12.15 -1.68
N ALA A 69 28.03 -12.37 -2.91
CA ALA A 69 27.99 -11.33 -3.92
C ALA A 69 27.16 -10.10 -3.46
N TYR A 70 26.04 -10.35 -2.78
CA TYR A 70 25.23 -9.29 -2.19
C TYR A 70 25.97 -8.52 -1.09
N SER A 71 26.72 -9.22 -0.22
CA SER A 71 27.54 -8.60 0.83
C SER A 71 28.58 -7.64 0.27
N LEU A 72 29.26 -8.05 -0.80
CA LEU A 72 30.20 -7.19 -1.54
C LEU A 72 29.52 -5.94 -2.11
N MET A 73 28.33 -6.13 -2.71
CA MET A 73 27.56 -5.03 -3.30
C MET A 73 27.16 -3.97 -2.29
N VAL A 74 26.77 -4.38 -1.08
CA VAL A 74 26.30 -3.47 -0.02
C VAL A 74 27.42 -3.04 0.92
N ASN A 75 28.61 -3.58 0.74
CA ASN A 75 29.78 -3.39 1.61
C ASN A 75 29.46 -3.68 3.11
N LYS A 76 28.88 -4.86 3.35
CA LYS A 76 28.50 -5.34 4.69
C LYS A 76 28.82 -6.82 4.82
N PRO A 77 29.12 -7.32 6.02
CA PRO A 77 29.32 -8.75 6.24
C PRO A 77 28.09 -9.56 5.86
N MET A 78 28.28 -10.83 5.51
CA MET A 78 27.21 -11.80 5.35
C MET A 78 26.50 -12.06 6.67
N GLY A 79 25.27 -12.54 6.57
CA GLY A 79 24.41 -12.80 7.72
C GLY A 79 23.73 -11.53 8.25
N ARG A 80 22.59 -11.74 8.85
CA ARG A 80 21.84 -10.70 9.55
C ARG A 80 21.11 -11.32 10.72
N LEU A 81 21.22 -10.69 11.87
CA LEU A 81 20.48 -11.13 13.06
C LEU A 81 18.99 -10.77 12.98
N CYS A 82 18.18 -11.63 13.57
CA CYS A 82 16.74 -11.43 13.75
C CYS A 82 16.46 -10.11 14.46
N THR A 83 15.52 -9.34 13.93
CA THR A 83 15.14 -8.03 14.49
C THR A 83 14.50 -8.13 15.88
N GLU A 84 13.91 -9.28 16.22
CA GLU A 84 13.26 -9.48 17.53
C GLU A 84 14.21 -10.10 18.57
N CYS A 85 14.80 -11.24 18.28
CA CYS A 85 15.62 -11.93 19.30
C CYS A 85 17.08 -11.49 19.31
N HIS A 86 17.60 -10.88 18.25
CA HIS A 86 18.99 -10.46 18.08
C HIS A 86 20.04 -11.57 18.29
N LYS A 87 19.61 -12.84 18.24
CA LYS A 87 20.46 -14.02 18.52
C LYS A 87 20.70 -14.87 17.28
N ASN A 88 19.62 -15.17 16.58
CA ASN A 88 19.66 -16.09 15.44
C ASN A 88 19.80 -15.33 14.12
N ASN A 89 20.55 -15.90 13.19
CA ASN A 89 20.59 -15.41 11.82
C ASN A 89 19.22 -15.61 11.14
N VAL A 90 18.91 -14.70 10.25
CA VAL A 90 17.71 -14.79 9.40
C VAL A 90 18.07 -15.32 8.02
N PRO A 91 17.17 -16.06 7.34
CA PRO A 91 17.45 -16.61 6.03
C PRO A 91 17.61 -15.51 4.98
N PHE A 92 18.52 -15.76 4.03
CA PHE A 92 18.71 -14.93 2.85
C PHE A 92 17.87 -15.48 1.69
N ASN A 93 17.05 -14.63 1.07
CA ASN A 93 16.25 -14.99 -0.09
C ASN A 93 17.03 -14.66 -1.37
N THR A 94 17.47 -15.69 -2.09
CA THR A 94 18.28 -15.57 -3.31
C THR A 94 17.51 -14.97 -4.49
N SER A 95 16.18 -15.14 -4.56
CA SER A 95 15.35 -14.59 -5.64
C SER A 95 15.19 -13.08 -5.51
N THR A 96 15.04 -12.57 -4.29
CA THR A 96 14.82 -11.15 -4.04
C THR A 96 16.10 -10.42 -3.61
N LEU A 97 17.16 -11.16 -3.31
CA LEU A 97 18.43 -10.68 -2.74
C LEU A 97 18.16 -9.83 -1.48
N LYS A 98 17.45 -10.42 -0.52
CA LYS A 98 17.10 -9.78 0.75
C LYS A 98 17.13 -10.79 1.89
N TYR A 99 17.56 -10.33 3.05
CA TYR A 99 17.37 -11.09 4.28
C TYR A 99 15.92 -11.02 4.77
N ALA A 100 15.43 -12.11 5.34
CA ALA A 100 14.21 -12.07 6.13
C ALA A 100 14.39 -11.10 7.31
N ARG A 101 13.28 -10.72 7.93
CA ARG A 101 13.31 -9.82 9.09
C ARG A 101 13.42 -10.60 10.41
N PHE A 102 12.83 -11.78 10.43
CA PHE A 102 12.71 -12.65 11.61
C PHE A 102 13.26 -14.03 11.30
N CYS A 103 13.80 -14.69 12.32
CA CYS A 103 14.35 -16.05 12.20
C CYS A 103 13.26 -17.12 12.30
N SER A 104 12.08 -16.80 12.84
CA SER A 104 10.92 -17.68 12.98
C SER A 104 9.62 -16.90 13.03
N ASP A 105 8.49 -17.59 12.84
CA ASP A 105 7.15 -16.99 13.00
C ASP A 105 6.91 -16.56 14.45
N GLN A 106 7.42 -17.29 15.45
CA GLN A 106 7.35 -16.89 16.86
C GLN A 106 8.01 -15.51 17.11
N CYS A 107 9.18 -15.26 16.52
CA CYS A 107 9.84 -13.96 16.61
C CYS A 107 9.04 -12.86 15.89
N LYS A 108 8.40 -13.19 14.79
CA LYS A 108 7.52 -12.29 14.07
C LYS A 108 6.32 -11.90 14.91
N ASP A 109 5.62 -12.89 15.49
CA ASP A 109 4.40 -12.68 16.29
C ASP A 109 4.71 -11.86 17.54
N LYS A 110 5.80 -12.20 18.24
CA LYS A 110 6.27 -11.43 19.39
C LYS A 110 6.61 -9.98 19.04
N TYR A 111 7.22 -9.73 17.89
CA TYR A 111 7.49 -8.38 17.40
C TYR A 111 6.19 -7.61 17.12
N VAL A 112 5.21 -8.27 16.50
CA VAL A 112 3.89 -7.66 16.20
C VAL A 112 3.21 -7.27 17.51
N GLU A 113 3.21 -8.16 18.50
CA GLU A 113 2.62 -7.88 19.81
C GLU A 113 3.33 -6.72 20.54
N THR A 114 4.66 -6.69 20.49
CA THR A 114 5.46 -5.59 21.03
C THR A 114 5.09 -4.25 20.38
N VAL A 115 4.88 -4.24 19.07
CA VAL A 115 4.46 -3.03 18.32
C VAL A 115 3.05 -2.61 18.73
N LYS A 116 2.08 -3.53 18.81
CA LYS A 116 0.71 -3.26 19.26
C LYS A 116 0.69 -2.64 20.66
N ASN A 117 1.41 -3.24 21.60
CA ASN A 117 1.49 -2.74 22.97
C ASN A 117 2.12 -1.34 23.05
N ARG A 118 3.15 -1.08 22.25
CA ARG A 118 3.75 0.26 22.14
C ARG A 118 2.76 1.29 21.60
N MET A 119 1.96 0.90 20.60
CA MET A 119 0.94 1.77 20.02
C MET A 119 -0.16 2.05 21.03
N LYS A 120 -0.66 1.02 21.71
CA LYS A 120 -1.66 1.14 22.78
C LYS A 120 -1.17 2.07 23.90
N ASN A 121 0.08 1.90 24.33
CA ASN A 121 0.66 2.73 25.39
C ASN A 121 0.88 4.18 24.97
N LYS A 122 1.23 4.43 23.69
CA LYS A 122 1.54 5.76 23.19
C LYS A 122 0.32 6.53 22.72
N TYR A 123 -0.64 5.85 22.13
CA TYR A 123 -1.79 6.48 21.44
C TYR A 123 -3.15 6.03 21.99
N GLY A 124 -3.17 5.11 22.97
CA GLY A 124 -4.41 4.58 23.53
C GLY A 124 -5.17 3.60 22.62
N LYS A 125 -4.60 3.27 21.44
CA LYS A 125 -5.26 2.48 20.38
C LYS A 125 -4.34 1.38 19.88
N GLU A 126 -4.89 0.21 19.58
CA GLU A 126 -4.13 -0.94 19.02
C GLU A 126 -3.78 -0.69 17.54
N HIS A 127 -4.64 0.01 16.82
CA HIS A 127 -4.46 0.38 15.43
C HIS A 127 -4.47 1.90 15.27
N LEU A 128 -3.37 2.48 14.78
CA LEU A 128 -3.27 3.93 14.53
C LEU A 128 -4.28 4.42 13.50
N LEU A 129 -4.74 3.50 12.65
CA LEU A 129 -5.69 3.83 11.58
C LEU A 129 -7.12 4.09 12.08
N ASP A 130 -7.40 3.72 13.35
CA ASP A 130 -8.64 4.12 14.01
C ASP A 130 -8.63 5.60 14.46
N ASP A 131 -7.52 6.29 14.19
CA ASP A 131 -7.35 7.70 14.50
C ASP A 131 -7.52 8.57 13.24
N PRO A 132 -8.55 9.44 13.16
CA PRO A 132 -8.79 10.29 12.01
C PRO A 132 -7.58 11.18 11.64
N GLU A 133 -6.87 11.72 12.64
CA GLU A 133 -5.67 12.52 12.42
C GLU A 133 -4.55 11.71 11.78
N TYR A 134 -4.43 10.42 12.14
CA TYR A 134 -3.45 9.54 11.52
C TYR A 134 -3.85 9.14 10.10
N GLN A 135 -5.14 8.90 9.85
CA GLN A 135 -5.65 8.64 8.49
C GLN A 135 -5.36 9.82 7.57
N GLU A 136 -5.66 11.03 8.03
CA GLU A 136 -5.36 12.26 7.28
C GLU A 136 -3.86 12.38 6.97
N LYS A 137 -3.00 12.11 7.94
CA LYS A 137 -1.54 12.10 7.74
C LYS A 137 -1.11 11.04 6.71
N MET A 138 -1.73 9.87 6.70
CA MET A 138 -1.43 8.80 5.74
C MET A 138 -1.79 9.23 4.32
N ILE A 139 -2.96 9.81 4.13
CA ILE A 139 -3.43 10.30 2.83
C ILE A 139 -2.55 11.47 2.37
N ASN A 140 -2.29 12.44 3.23
CA ASN A 140 -1.47 13.60 2.91
C ASN A 140 -0.02 13.25 2.53
N ASN A 141 0.52 12.16 3.08
CA ASN A 141 1.87 11.68 2.78
C ASN A 141 1.93 10.64 1.65
N HIS A 142 0.81 10.27 1.04
CA HIS A 142 0.81 9.33 -0.08
C HIS A 142 1.53 9.96 -1.29
N PRO A 143 2.45 9.25 -1.98
CA PRO A 143 3.26 9.84 -3.06
C PRO A 143 2.43 10.39 -4.23
N ASN A 144 1.25 9.83 -4.47
CA ASN A 144 0.34 10.24 -5.55
C ASN A 144 -0.81 11.12 -5.05
N ALA A 145 -0.79 11.51 -3.77
CA ALA A 145 -1.83 12.38 -3.23
C ALA A 145 -1.69 13.79 -3.81
N LYS A 146 -2.80 14.35 -4.24
CA LYS A 146 -2.90 15.70 -4.78
C LYS A 146 -4.16 16.40 -4.27
N ASP A 147 -4.14 17.70 -4.33
CA ASP A 147 -5.31 18.52 -4.02
C ASP A 147 -6.15 18.72 -5.28
N TYR A 148 -7.43 18.42 -5.19
CA TYR A 148 -8.42 18.80 -6.16
C TYR A 148 -9.14 20.05 -5.68
N ILE A 149 -9.03 21.15 -6.42
CA ILE A 149 -9.67 22.42 -6.08
C ILE A 149 -11.05 22.45 -6.76
N TRP A 150 -12.09 22.34 -5.95
CA TRP A 150 -13.45 22.44 -6.45
C TRP A 150 -13.84 23.90 -6.69
N ASP A 151 -13.63 24.76 -5.70
CA ASP A 151 -13.80 26.19 -5.72
C ASP A 151 -12.92 26.87 -4.65
N ASP A 152 -13.13 28.13 -4.37
CA ASP A 152 -12.33 28.90 -3.39
C ASP A 152 -12.48 28.39 -1.93
N LYS A 153 -13.54 27.63 -1.63
CA LYS A 153 -13.84 27.12 -0.28
C LYS A 153 -13.62 25.62 -0.15
N HIS A 154 -13.79 24.85 -1.22
CA HIS A 154 -13.79 23.39 -1.18
C HIS A 154 -12.57 22.82 -1.90
N LYS A 155 -11.86 22.01 -1.14
CA LYS A 155 -10.66 21.30 -1.59
C LYS A 155 -10.72 19.87 -1.10
N PHE A 156 -10.52 18.91 -2.00
CA PHE A 156 -10.50 17.49 -1.70
C PHE A 156 -9.10 16.93 -1.85
N ARG A 157 -8.68 16.07 -0.92
CA ARG A 157 -7.42 15.35 -1.00
C ARG A 157 -7.64 13.99 -1.63
N ILE A 158 -7.09 13.75 -2.80
CA ILE A 158 -7.29 12.55 -3.62
C ILE A 158 -5.96 11.86 -3.97
N ILE A 159 -5.99 10.59 -4.33
CA ILE A 159 -4.78 9.79 -4.60
C ILE A 159 -4.63 9.41 -6.07
N GLY A 160 -5.63 9.59 -6.90
CA GLY A 160 -5.56 9.12 -8.28
C GLY A 160 -6.23 10.02 -9.29
N THR A 161 -6.10 9.63 -10.57
CA THR A 161 -6.78 10.29 -11.70
C THR A 161 -8.23 9.83 -11.87
N TYR A 162 -8.58 8.67 -11.36
CA TYR A 162 -9.94 8.15 -11.37
C TYR A 162 -10.83 8.86 -10.36
N GLU A 163 -10.31 9.15 -9.17
CA GLU A 163 -10.98 9.98 -8.16
C GLU A 163 -11.17 11.42 -8.65
N GLU A 164 -10.16 11.99 -9.32
CA GLU A 164 -10.28 13.30 -9.96
C GLU A 164 -11.39 13.34 -11.03
N ASP A 165 -11.49 12.30 -11.85
CA ASP A 165 -12.52 12.18 -12.87
C ASP A 165 -13.93 12.11 -12.27
N PHE A 166 -14.09 11.39 -11.16
CA PHE A 166 -15.37 11.34 -10.46
C PHE A 166 -15.76 12.71 -9.87
N LEU A 167 -14.83 13.44 -9.27
CA LEU A 167 -15.08 14.81 -8.81
C LEU A 167 -15.46 15.74 -9.98
N ASN A 168 -14.80 15.61 -11.14
CA ASN A 168 -15.19 16.35 -12.34
C ASN A 168 -16.61 15.95 -12.81
N LYS A 169 -16.95 14.67 -12.71
CA LYS A 169 -18.31 14.21 -13.04
C LYS A 169 -19.36 14.83 -12.09
N LEU A 170 -19.12 14.79 -10.78
CA LEU A 170 -19.99 15.42 -9.79
C LEU A 170 -20.14 16.92 -10.03
N LYS A 171 -19.01 17.59 -10.35
CA LYS A 171 -19.01 19.03 -10.69
C LYS A 171 -19.84 19.33 -11.93
N SER A 172 -19.78 18.47 -12.96
CA SER A 172 -20.58 18.61 -14.18
C SER A 172 -22.09 18.41 -13.95
N LEU A 173 -22.43 17.73 -12.86
CA LEU A 173 -23.81 17.52 -12.41
C LEU A 173 -24.30 18.60 -11.43
N ASN A 174 -23.51 19.64 -11.21
CA ASN A 174 -23.77 20.68 -10.21
C ASN A 174 -24.00 20.13 -8.79
N TRP A 175 -23.28 19.04 -8.43
CA TRP A 175 -23.36 18.46 -7.09
C TRP A 175 -22.91 19.45 -6.03
N ASN A 176 -23.55 19.45 -4.87
CA ASN A 176 -23.13 20.31 -3.78
C ASN A 176 -21.82 19.80 -3.18
N PRO A 177 -20.72 20.58 -3.18
CA PRO A 177 -19.43 20.13 -2.62
C PRO A 177 -19.48 19.88 -1.10
N ASP A 178 -20.39 20.51 -0.35
CA ASP A 178 -20.59 20.23 1.08
C ASP A 178 -21.16 18.82 1.33
N ASP A 179 -21.67 18.17 0.30
CA ASP A 179 -22.22 16.80 0.32
C ASP A 179 -21.23 15.78 -0.24
N ILE A 180 -19.94 16.09 -0.25
CA ILE A 180 -18.89 15.19 -0.72
C ILE A 180 -17.88 14.98 0.41
N LEU A 181 -17.75 13.74 0.88
CA LEU A 181 -16.69 13.34 1.79
C LEU A 181 -15.65 12.51 1.03
N ALA A 182 -14.41 12.97 0.98
CA ALA A 182 -13.29 12.32 0.30
C ALA A 182 -12.01 12.41 1.14
N PRO A 183 -11.52 11.28 1.70
CA PRO A 183 -12.15 9.95 1.67
C PRO A 183 -13.41 9.86 2.54
N SER A 184 -14.16 8.76 2.41
CA SER A 184 -15.23 8.44 3.36
C SER A 184 -14.70 8.40 4.79
N PRO A 185 -15.45 8.88 5.80
CA PRO A 185 -15.04 8.78 7.20
C PRO A 185 -15.14 7.36 7.77
N HIS A 186 -15.71 6.42 7.02
CA HIS A 186 -15.94 5.06 7.48
C HIS A 186 -14.73 4.16 7.26
N ILE A 187 -14.41 3.37 8.28
CA ILE A 187 -13.43 2.28 8.20
C ILE A 187 -14.21 0.98 8.09
N ILE A 188 -14.02 0.26 7.00
CA ILE A 188 -14.71 -1.00 6.74
C ILE A 188 -13.74 -2.15 6.93
N TYR A 189 -14.06 -3.05 7.89
CA TYR A 189 -13.25 -4.20 8.22
C TYR A 189 -13.67 -5.43 7.41
N TYR A 190 -12.69 -6.24 7.00
CA TYR A 190 -12.90 -7.52 6.33
C TYR A 190 -11.90 -8.56 6.82
N LYS A 191 -12.25 -9.85 6.74
CA LYS A 191 -11.37 -10.95 7.14
C LYS A 191 -10.75 -11.61 5.92
N TRP A 192 -9.44 -11.85 5.99
CA TRP A 192 -8.74 -12.64 5.02
C TRP A 192 -8.98 -14.15 5.25
N LYS A 193 -8.54 -15.00 4.30
CA LYS A 193 -8.71 -16.47 4.33
C LYS A 193 -8.15 -17.15 5.57
N ASP A 194 -7.15 -16.57 6.19
CA ASP A 194 -6.51 -17.06 7.41
C ASP A 194 -7.15 -16.55 8.70
N GLY A 195 -8.25 -15.80 8.57
CA GLY A 195 -8.94 -15.20 9.68
C GLY A 195 -8.36 -13.87 10.15
N THR A 196 -7.25 -13.38 9.56
CA THR A 196 -6.72 -12.06 9.91
C THR A 196 -7.68 -10.96 9.48
N GLU A 197 -7.87 -10.00 10.36
CA GLU A 197 -8.70 -8.83 10.11
C GLU A 197 -7.90 -7.75 9.36
N HIS A 198 -8.50 -7.21 8.33
CA HIS A 198 -8.01 -6.10 7.53
C HIS A 198 -9.09 -5.05 7.45
N PHE A 199 -8.73 -3.87 6.98
CA PHE A 199 -9.68 -2.78 6.77
C PHE A 199 -9.32 -2.02 5.50
N TYR A 200 -10.27 -1.22 5.03
CA TYR A 200 -10.06 -0.19 4.03
C TYR A 200 -10.99 1.00 4.29
N ILE A 201 -10.66 2.11 3.67
CA ILE A 201 -11.43 3.35 3.71
C ILE A 201 -11.93 3.56 2.28
N PRO A 202 -13.26 3.66 2.07
CA PRO A 202 -13.82 3.94 0.74
C PRO A 202 -13.38 5.30 0.20
N ASP A 203 -13.34 5.43 -1.12
CA ASP A 203 -12.84 6.62 -1.79
C ASP A 203 -13.74 7.84 -1.55
N PHE A 204 -15.08 7.65 -1.55
CA PHE A 204 -16.05 8.74 -1.33
C PHE A 204 -17.27 8.29 -0.54
N GLU A 205 -17.92 9.29 0.06
CA GLU A 205 -19.29 9.20 0.55
C GLU A 205 -20.08 10.43 0.09
N LEU A 206 -21.33 10.22 -0.30
CA LEU A 206 -22.31 11.25 -0.64
C LEU A 206 -23.47 11.18 0.38
N PRO A 207 -23.37 11.93 1.48
CA PRO A 207 -24.30 11.82 2.60
C PRO A 207 -25.76 12.06 2.27
N SER A 208 -26.08 13.02 1.39
CA SER A 208 -27.46 13.35 1.03
C SER A 208 -28.27 12.20 0.44
N ILE A 209 -27.58 11.23 -0.16
CA ILE A 209 -28.16 10.02 -0.75
C ILE A 209 -27.68 8.74 -0.05
N SER A 210 -26.99 8.88 1.09
CA SER A 210 -26.46 7.77 1.89
C SER A 210 -25.64 6.78 1.05
N LEU A 211 -24.79 7.28 0.15
CA LEU A 211 -24.04 6.47 -0.82
C LEU A 211 -22.54 6.45 -0.52
N ILE A 212 -21.99 5.25 -0.39
CA ILE A 212 -20.55 5.00 -0.41
C ILE A 212 -20.12 4.65 -1.84
N VAL A 213 -19.06 5.30 -2.33
CA VAL A 213 -18.51 5.10 -3.67
C VAL A 213 -17.08 4.63 -3.59
N GLU A 214 -16.78 3.54 -4.26
CA GLU A 214 -15.44 3.02 -4.49
C GLU A 214 -15.08 3.15 -5.98
N ILE A 215 -13.91 3.64 -6.31
CA ILE A 215 -13.47 3.88 -7.69
C ILE A 215 -12.27 3.03 -8.02
N LYS A 216 -12.35 2.27 -9.11
CA LYS A 216 -11.27 1.35 -9.52
C LYS A 216 -11.03 1.36 -11.02
N GLN A 217 -9.79 1.12 -11.36
CA GLN A 217 -9.43 0.72 -12.70
C GLN A 217 -9.79 -0.75 -12.91
N GLY A 218 -10.55 -1.07 -13.97
CA GLY A 218 -11.05 -2.43 -14.22
C GLY A 218 -10.09 -3.36 -14.98
N ASN A 219 -9.14 -2.80 -15.74
CA ASN A 219 -8.24 -3.59 -16.59
C ASN A 219 -6.97 -4.04 -15.88
N PHE A 220 -6.96 -5.27 -15.43
CA PHE A 220 -5.87 -5.87 -14.70
C PHE A 220 -5.43 -7.22 -15.34
N ASN A 221 -4.36 -7.22 -16.10
CA ASN A 221 -3.91 -8.35 -16.92
C ASN A 221 -2.64 -9.09 -16.45
N THR A 222 -2.33 -9.18 -15.14
CA THR A 222 -1.15 -9.89 -14.65
C THR A 222 -1.44 -10.83 -13.48
N SER A 223 -0.57 -11.83 -13.24
CA SER A 223 -0.70 -12.79 -12.13
C SER A 223 -0.69 -12.18 -10.72
N TYR A 224 -0.11 -11.00 -10.55
CA TYR A 224 -0.24 -10.15 -9.36
C TYR A 224 -1.71 -9.79 -9.07
N MET A 225 -2.55 -9.89 -10.03
CA MET A 225 -3.94 -9.48 -10.08
C MET A 225 -4.95 -10.51 -9.59
N GLU A 226 -4.64 -11.80 -9.65
CA GLU A 226 -5.51 -12.84 -9.09
C GLU A 226 -5.65 -12.65 -7.56
N HIS A 227 -4.53 -12.41 -6.89
CA HIS A 227 -4.52 -12.11 -5.47
C HIS A 227 -5.28 -10.81 -5.15
N ASN A 228 -5.10 -9.77 -5.96
CA ASN A 228 -5.81 -8.51 -5.79
C ASN A 228 -7.32 -8.65 -6.06
N ARG A 229 -7.75 -9.47 -7.02
CA ARG A 229 -9.18 -9.76 -7.26
C ARG A 229 -9.86 -10.37 -6.04
N GLU A 230 -9.19 -11.29 -5.36
CA GLU A 230 -9.73 -11.89 -4.14
C GLU A 230 -9.88 -10.85 -3.02
N ILE A 231 -8.88 -9.99 -2.83
CA ILE A 231 -8.94 -8.89 -1.86
C ILE A 231 -10.07 -7.93 -2.20
N GLU A 232 -10.16 -7.50 -3.44
CA GLU A 232 -11.23 -6.61 -3.91
C GLU A 232 -12.62 -7.22 -3.72
N ALA A 233 -12.80 -8.51 -3.98
CA ALA A 233 -14.05 -9.21 -3.74
C ALA A 233 -14.42 -9.29 -2.24
N LEU A 234 -13.42 -9.38 -1.35
CA LEU A 234 -13.65 -9.33 0.10
C LEU A 234 -14.04 -7.93 0.57
N LYS A 235 -13.37 -6.90 0.06
CA LYS A 235 -13.72 -5.50 0.33
C LYS A 235 -15.13 -5.16 -0.14
N ASP A 236 -15.49 -5.52 -1.37
CA ASP A 236 -16.82 -5.29 -1.93
C ASP A 236 -17.91 -5.93 -1.08
N ARG A 237 -17.68 -7.18 -0.63
CA ARG A 237 -18.61 -7.90 0.22
C ARG A 237 -18.77 -7.22 1.58
N ALA A 238 -17.65 -6.79 2.17
CA ALA A 238 -17.65 -6.08 3.44
C ALA A 238 -18.34 -4.71 3.32
N ALA A 239 -18.10 -3.98 2.23
CA ALA A 239 -18.76 -2.70 1.97
C ALA A 239 -20.26 -2.84 1.83
N ARG A 240 -20.74 -3.82 1.05
CA ARG A 240 -22.18 -4.10 0.92
C ARG A 240 -22.81 -4.43 2.25
N SER A 241 -22.20 -5.34 3.02
CA SER A 241 -22.69 -5.70 4.35
C SER A 241 -22.68 -4.51 5.31
N PHE A 242 -21.64 -3.69 5.28
CA PHE A 242 -21.58 -2.46 6.07
C PHE A 242 -22.73 -1.50 5.70
N CYS A 243 -22.95 -1.27 4.42
CA CYS A 243 -24.01 -0.37 3.93
C CYS A 243 -25.40 -0.89 4.27
N GLU A 244 -25.65 -2.19 4.08
CA GLU A 244 -26.92 -2.83 4.48
C GLU A 244 -27.22 -2.63 5.97
N ASN A 245 -26.23 -2.82 6.84
CA ASN A 245 -26.38 -2.67 8.28
C ASN A 245 -26.56 -1.21 8.74
N ASN A 246 -26.19 -0.23 7.91
CA ASN A 246 -26.25 1.19 8.23
C ASN A 246 -27.29 1.97 7.40
N ASN A 247 -28.18 1.28 6.66
CA ASN A 247 -29.15 1.88 5.73
C ASN A 247 -28.50 2.81 4.70
N MET A 248 -27.37 2.40 4.17
CA MET A 248 -26.62 3.09 3.14
C MET A 248 -26.60 2.27 1.85
N HIS A 249 -26.18 2.90 0.77
CA HIS A 249 -25.95 2.27 -0.52
C HIS A 249 -24.45 2.14 -0.80
N TYR A 250 -24.07 1.18 -1.63
CA TYR A 250 -22.70 1.00 -2.09
C TYR A 250 -22.65 0.81 -3.59
N ILE A 251 -21.80 1.60 -4.24
CA ILE A 251 -21.51 1.44 -5.67
C ILE A 251 -20.00 1.34 -5.90
N LYS A 252 -19.59 0.52 -6.86
CA LYS A 252 -18.23 0.45 -7.35
C LYS A 252 -18.18 0.89 -8.80
N ILE A 253 -17.53 2.01 -9.06
CA ILE A 253 -17.35 2.57 -10.39
C ILE A 253 -16.05 2.01 -10.98
N LEU A 254 -16.14 1.30 -12.09
CA LEU A 254 -15.02 0.70 -12.81
C LEU A 254 -14.74 1.48 -14.08
N ASP A 255 -13.47 1.79 -14.36
CA ASP A 255 -13.02 2.41 -15.61
C ASP A 255 -13.82 3.67 -16.01
N LYS A 256 -14.29 4.44 -15.02
CA LYS A 256 -15.10 5.66 -15.23
C LYS A 256 -16.48 5.37 -15.87
N ASP A 257 -16.99 4.15 -15.72
CA ASP A 257 -18.36 3.85 -16.13
C ASP A 257 -19.35 4.33 -15.07
N TYR A 258 -19.97 5.48 -15.35
CA TYR A 258 -20.96 6.12 -14.47
C TYR A 258 -22.40 5.69 -14.73
N THR A 259 -22.63 4.68 -15.57
CA THR A 259 -24.00 4.30 -16.02
C THR A 259 -24.90 3.95 -14.85
N GLU A 260 -24.46 3.14 -13.91
CA GLU A 260 -25.23 2.77 -12.70
C GLU A 260 -25.45 3.99 -11.81
N PHE A 261 -24.40 4.79 -11.56
CA PHE A 261 -24.49 6.00 -10.76
C PHE A 261 -25.54 7.00 -11.33
N MET A 262 -25.48 7.23 -12.64
CA MET A 262 -26.38 8.14 -13.32
C MET A 262 -27.83 7.66 -13.28
N ARG A 263 -28.05 6.35 -13.45
CA ARG A 263 -29.40 5.76 -13.46
C ARG A 263 -30.04 5.80 -12.08
N ASP A 264 -29.32 5.43 -11.03
CA ASP A 264 -29.90 5.10 -9.73
C ASP A 264 -29.82 6.26 -8.72
N TYR A 265 -28.86 7.18 -8.90
CA TYR A 265 -28.56 8.22 -7.90
C TYR A 265 -28.63 9.65 -8.43
N VAL A 266 -28.63 9.85 -9.74
CA VAL A 266 -28.78 11.18 -10.32
C VAL A 266 -30.23 11.33 -10.78
N LYS A 267 -31.03 12.16 -10.08
CA LYS A 267 -32.40 12.48 -10.49
C LYS A 267 -32.37 13.10 -11.89
N SER A 268 -33.06 12.48 -12.84
CA SER A 268 -33.36 13.15 -14.10
C SER A 268 -34.30 14.33 -13.81
N ASP A 269 -33.85 15.55 -14.03
CA ASP A 269 -34.68 16.77 -14.05
C ASP A 269 -35.61 16.78 -15.28
N GLN A 270 -36.35 15.70 -15.48
CA GLN A 270 -37.37 15.58 -16.51
C GLN A 270 -38.75 15.44 -15.92
N ASN A 271 -39.17 16.37 -15.06
CA ASN A 271 -40.57 16.65 -14.76
C ASN A 271 -40.66 18.00 -14.03
N GLN A 272 -40.28 19.09 -14.68
CA GLN A 272 -40.93 20.35 -14.40
C GLN A 272 -42.08 20.49 -15.40
N PRO A 273 -43.35 20.50 -14.97
CA PRO A 273 -44.44 20.98 -15.82
C PRO A 273 -44.26 22.49 -16.06
N GLU A 274 -44.41 22.90 -17.32
CA GLU A 274 -44.48 24.30 -17.76
C GLU A 274 -45.57 25.09 -17.02
#